data_c870d54f375ab5e5d915692c72d0c8ce
#
_entry.id   c870d54f375ab5e5d915692c72d0c8ce
#
_cell.length_a   1.000
_cell.length_b   1.000
_cell.length_c   1.000
_cell.angle_alpha   90.00
_cell.angle_beta   90.00
_cell.angle_gamma   90.00
#
_symmetry.space_group_name_H-M   'P 1'
#
loop_
_entity.id
_entity.type
_entity.pdbx_description
1 polymer ?
#
loop_
_entity_poly.entity_id
_entity_poly.type
_entity_poly.pdbx_seq_one_letter_code
_entity_poly.pdbx_strand_id
1 'polypeptide(L)'
;MSKLWHKFEIALSLFGVAILLAGGYLFVRDLLFFYRGQRPIVPFFEWVFALVSPPNDYFDSLAEMPVSDVEATSSFSHFYRGQYGVCLVIPSQEPKIDWESLNVRIVLTFRNEDGTIIAENETSVRSGLLAFQSDSLGTEIVLFRYSIPEIVALDRKVFLSCRVKGKVDSLLREFPKMRIRVAKLSDE
;
A
#
# COMPACT_ATOMS: atom_id res chain seq x y z
N MET A 1 -9.86 -32.53 -52.48
CA MET A 1 -10.24 -31.42 -51.57
C MET A 1 -10.34 -31.82 -50.11
N SER A 2 -10.72 -33.05 -49.75
CA SER A 2 -10.95 -33.48 -48.34
C SER A 2 -9.71 -33.48 -47.43
N LYS A 3 -8.53 -33.87 -47.93
CA LYS A 3 -7.31 -33.94 -47.09
C LYS A 3 -6.75 -32.56 -46.66
N LEU A 4 -6.96 -31.54 -47.50
CA LEU A 4 -6.52 -30.17 -47.17
C LEU A 4 -7.41 -29.55 -46.12
N TRP A 5 -8.70 -29.77 -46.19
CA TRP A 5 -9.70 -29.32 -45.25
C TRP A 5 -9.46 -29.92 -43.86
N HIS A 6 -9.22 -31.21 -43.78
CA HIS A 6 -8.93 -31.89 -42.52
C HIS A 6 -7.65 -31.36 -41.82
N LYS A 7 -6.60 -31.07 -42.60
CA LYS A 7 -5.38 -30.44 -42.06
C LYS A 7 -5.65 -29.04 -41.53
N PHE A 8 -6.53 -28.27 -42.18
CA PHE A 8 -6.92 -26.93 -41.72
C PHE A 8 -7.73 -26.99 -40.44
N GLU A 9 -8.65 -27.91 -40.29
CA GLU A 9 -9.42 -28.13 -39.06
C GLU A 9 -8.52 -28.50 -37.89
N ILE A 10 -7.55 -29.38 -38.07
CA ILE A 10 -6.58 -29.76 -37.05
C ILE A 10 -5.74 -28.55 -36.66
N ALA A 11 -5.23 -27.78 -37.62
CA ALA A 11 -4.44 -26.58 -37.34
C ALA A 11 -5.24 -25.53 -36.55
N LEU A 12 -6.50 -25.31 -36.93
CA LEU A 12 -7.40 -24.38 -36.24
C LEU A 12 -7.69 -24.85 -34.81
N SER A 13 -7.92 -26.13 -34.61
CA SER A 13 -8.14 -26.72 -33.28
C SER A 13 -6.90 -26.59 -32.38
N LEU A 14 -5.72 -26.89 -32.91
CA LEU A 14 -4.46 -26.74 -32.18
C LEU A 14 -4.19 -25.28 -31.83
N PHE A 15 -4.49 -24.33 -32.70
CA PHE A 15 -4.37 -22.92 -32.47
C PHE A 15 -5.34 -22.45 -31.38
N GLY A 16 -6.59 -22.92 -31.40
CA GLY A 16 -7.58 -22.67 -30.36
C GLY A 16 -7.13 -23.18 -28.99
N VAL A 17 -6.60 -24.39 -28.91
CA VAL A 17 -6.04 -24.97 -27.69
C VAL A 17 -4.84 -24.15 -27.19
N ALA A 18 -3.95 -23.74 -28.08
CA ALA A 18 -2.80 -22.89 -27.68
C ALA A 18 -3.23 -21.55 -27.11
N ILE A 19 -4.24 -20.89 -27.67
CA ILE A 19 -4.82 -19.65 -27.15
C ILE A 19 -5.42 -19.87 -25.76
N LEU A 20 -6.18 -20.95 -25.56
CA LEU A 20 -6.79 -21.26 -24.25
C LEU A 20 -5.73 -21.52 -23.19
N LEU A 21 -4.68 -22.26 -23.53
CA LEU A 21 -3.57 -22.54 -22.60
C LEU A 21 -2.79 -21.26 -22.26
N ALA A 22 -2.48 -20.44 -23.25
CA ALA A 22 -1.80 -19.15 -23.02
C ALA A 22 -2.67 -18.20 -22.21
N GLY A 23 -3.96 -18.07 -22.52
CA GLY A 23 -4.91 -17.26 -21.77
C GLY A 23 -5.09 -17.73 -20.33
N GLY A 24 -5.21 -19.07 -20.13
CA GLY A 24 -5.30 -19.67 -18.81
C GLY A 24 -4.02 -19.43 -17.97
N TYR A 25 -2.86 -19.57 -18.57
CA TYR A 25 -1.58 -19.29 -17.93
C TYR A 25 -1.48 -17.81 -17.49
N LEU A 26 -1.81 -16.87 -18.38
CA LEU A 26 -1.81 -15.45 -18.10
C LEU A 26 -2.77 -15.11 -16.96
N PHE A 27 -3.98 -15.70 -16.99
CA PHE A 27 -4.98 -15.50 -15.93
C PHE A 27 -4.48 -15.98 -14.56
N VAL A 28 -3.96 -17.21 -14.48
CA VAL A 28 -3.45 -17.76 -13.21
C VAL A 28 -2.25 -16.97 -12.71
N ARG A 29 -1.34 -16.57 -13.58
CA ARG A 29 -0.18 -15.75 -13.22
C ARG A 29 -0.62 -14.38 -12.67
N ASP A 30 -1.52 -13.69 -13.38
CA ASP A 30 -1.99 -12.37 -12.97
C ASP A 30 -2.84 -12.44 -11.70
N LEU A 31 -3.58 -13.53 -11.49
CA LEU A 31 -4.27 -13.81 -10.23
C LEU A 31 -3.30 -13.95 -9.06
N LEU A 32 -2.19 -14.69 -9.27
CA LEU A 32 -1.15 -14.83 -8.24
C LEU A 32 -0.45 -13.49 -7.94
N PHE A 33 -0.21 -12.66 -8.96
CA PHE A 33 0.35 -11.32 -8.77
C PHE A 33 -0.61 -10.43 -7.99
N PHE A 34 -1.89 -10.46 -8.33
CA PHE A 34 -2.92 -9.71 -7.61
C PHE A 34 -2.97 -10.10 -6.13
N TYR A 35 -2.99 -11.40 -5.82
CA TYR A 35 -2.96 -11.86 -4.43
C TYR A 35 -1.66 -11.53 -3.68
N ARG A 36 -0.56 -11.30 -4.39
CA ARG A 36 0.69 -10.81 -3.82
C ARG A 36 0.78 -9.28 -3.73
N GLY A 37 -0.29 -8.57 -4.02
CA GLY A 37 -0.30 -7.12 -4.04
C GLY A 37 0.42 -6.50 -5.23
N GLN A 38 0.73 -7.29 -6.25
CA GLN A 38 1.36 -6.82 -7.48
C GLN A 38 0.29 -6.53 -8.54
N ARG A 39 0.57 -5.57 -9.39
CA ARG A 39 -0.33 -5.23 -10.49
C ARG A 39 -0.38 -6.36 -11.52
N PRO A 40 -1.60 -6.80 -11.93
CA PRO A 40 -1.74 -7.71 -13.07
C PRO A 40 -1.12 -7.14 -14.34
N ILE A 41 -0.48 -7.99 -15.14
CA ILE A 41 0.16 -7.56 -16.39
C ILE A 41 -0.91 -7.28 -17.45
N VAL A 42 -2.04 -7.99 -17.40
CA VAL A 42 -3.17 -7.77 -18.31
C VAL A 42 -4.18 -6.82 -17.64
N PRO A 43 -4.35 -5.57 -18.10
CA PRO A 43 -5.23 -4.58 -17.47
C PRO A 43 -6.68 -5.04 -17.29
N PHE A 44 -7.18 -5.89 -18.18
CA PHE A 44 -8.52 -6.49 -18.09
C PHE A 44 -8.67 -7.33 -16.81
N PHE A 45 -7.65 -8.09 -16.44
CA PHE A 45 -7.69 -8.92 -15.24
C PHE A 45 -7.65 -8.09 -13.95
N GLU A 46 -6.99 -6.94 -13.96
CA GLU A 46 -7.04 -6.00 -12.84
C GLU A 46 -8.49 -5.59 -12.51
N TRP A 47 -9.25 -5.24 -13.55
CA TRP A 47 -10.66 -4.90 -13.39
C TRP A 47 -11.51 -6.09 -12.92
N VAL A 48 -11.30 -7.29 -13.50
CA VAL A 48 -12.04 -8.51 -13.10
C VAL A 48 -11.73 -8.89 -11.65
N PHE A 49 -10.46 -8.86 -11.27
CA PHE A 49 -10.06 -9.21 -9.89
C PHE A 49 -10.56 -8.18 -8.87
N ALA A 50 -10.56 -6.90 -9.21
CA ALA A 50 -11.11 -5.86 -8.35
C ALA A 50 -12.63 -6.00 -8.12
N LEU A 51 -13.37 -6.58 -9.06
CA LEU A 51 -14.79 -6.88 -8.89
C LEU A 51 -15.05 -8.09 -7.97
N VAL A 52 -14.19 -9.11 -8.04
CA VAL A 52 -14.40 -10.38 -7.34
C VAL A 52 -13.78 -10.35 -5.95
N SER A 53 -12.64 -9.72 -5.82
CA SER A 53 -11.90 -9.58 -4.57
C SER A 53 -11.14 -8.27 -4.66
N PRO A 54 -11.75 -7.15 -4.25
CA PRO A 54 -11.04 -5.89 -4.20
C PRO A 54 -9.76 -6.08 -3.40
N PRO A 55 -8.65 -5.46 -3.81
CA PRO A 55 -7.39 -5.55 -3.10
C PRO A 55 -7.60 -4.99 -1.69
N ASN A 56 -7.87 -5.89 -0.76
CA ASN A 56 -8.04 -5.59 0.66
C ASN A 56 -6.67 -5.40 1.31
N ASP A 57 -6.68 -5.10 2.59
CA ASP A 57 -5.58 -4.82 3.51
C ASP A 57 -4.50 -5.92 3.60
N TYR A 58 -4.55 -6.94 2.74
CA TYR A 58 -3.59 -8.04 2.66
C TYR A 58 -2.25 -7.66 2.03
N PHE A 59 -2.15 -6.44 1.53
CA PHE A 59 -0.90 -5.98 0.94
C PHE A 59 0.07 -5.57 2.05
N ASP A 60 1.29 -6.07 1.91
CA ASP A 60 2.40 -5.61 2.72
C ASP A 60 2.48 -4.08 2.72
N SER A 61 3.02 -3.53 3.79
CA SER A 61 3.25 -2.10 3.87
C SER A 61 4.07 -1.64 2.66
N LEU A 62 3.63 -0.56 2.02
CA LEU A 62 4.38 0.04 0.89
C LEU A 62 5.71 0.60 1.37
N ALA A 63 5.74 1.13 2.58
CA ALA A 63 6.93 1.66 3.22
C ALA A 63 6.81 1.58 4.73
N GLU A 64 7.94 1.32 5.38
CA GLU A 64 8.08 1.43 6.83
C GLU A 64 9.35 2.23 7.15
N MET A 65 9.27 3.08 8.15
CA MET A 65 10.40 3.84 8.65
C MET A 65 10.33 3.97 10.17
N PRO A 66 11.46 3.95 10.87
CA PRO A 66 11.46 4.11 12.32
C PRO A 66 11.01 5.52 12.69
N VAL A 67 10.32 5.64 13.82
CA VAL A 67 10.11 6.93 14.46
C VAL A 67 11.42 7.35 15.12
N SER A 68 11.89 8.56 14.83
CA SER A 68 13.09 9.13 15.42
C SER A 68 12.95 10.65 15.52
N ASP A 69 13.85 11.29 16.27
CA ASP A 69 13.99 12.75 16.34
C ASP A 69 14.63 13.34 15.06
N VAL A 70 15.24 12.49 14.26
CA VAL A 70 15.80 12.84 12.95
C VAL A 70 14.79 12.55 11.85
N GLU A 71 14.83 13.35 10.79
CA GLU A 71 13.99 13.12 9.62
C GLU A 71 14.29 11.78 8.97
N ALA A 72 13.30 10.90 8.93
CA ALA A 72 13.36 9.62 8.24
C ALA A 72 12.72 9.75 6.86
N THR A 73 13.32 9.10 5.85
CA THR A 73 12.80 9.11 4.48
C THR A 73 12.71 7.70 3.93
N SER A 74 11.62 7.40 3.26
CA SER A 74 11.41 6.16 2.52
C SER A 74 10.87 6.44 1.13
N SER A 75 11.04 5.50 0.21
CA SER A 75 10.51 5.62 -1.14
C SER A 75 9.69 4.38 -1.52
N PHE A 76 8.58 4.59 -2.22
CA PHE A 76 7.66 3.54 -2.63
C PHE A 76 6.88 3.96 -3.88
N SER A 77 6.15 3.02 -4.46
CA SER A 77 5.23 3.28 -5.57
C SER A 77 3.88 2.66 -5.27
N HIS A 78 2.82 3.28 -5.78
CA HIS A 78 1.46 2.78 -5.63
C HIS A 78 1.09 1.97 -6.86
N PHE A 79 0.64 0.74 -6.64
CA PHE A 79 0.24 -0.16 -7.73
C PHE A 79 -1.27 -0.19 -7.95
N TYR A 80 -2.06 0.21 -6.97
CA TYR A 80 -3.52 0.16 -7.00
C TYR A 80 -4.13 1.50 -6.68
N ARG A 81 -5.29 1.76 -7.28
CA ARG A 81 -6.14 2.88 -6.89
C ARG A 81 -6.78 2.61 -5.53
N GLY A 82 -7.27 3.64 -4.88
CA GLY A 82 -7.99 3.56 -3.62
C GLY A 82 -7.42 4.46 -2.54
N GLN A 83 -7.84 4.22 -1.32
CA GLN A 83 -7.40 4.99 -0.16
C GLN A 83 -6.16 4.38 0.47
N TYR A 84 -5.24 5.26 0.84
CA TYR A 84 -4.01 4.92 1.54
C TYR A 84 -3.90 5.73 2.82
N GLY A 85 -3.22 5.15 3.81
CA GLY A 85 -2.94 5.80 5.06
C GLY A 85 -1.46 5.82 5.39
N VAL A 86 -1.04 6.91 6.03
CA VAL A 86 0.20 6.96 6.78
C VAL A 86 -0.16 6.74 8.23
N CYS A 87 0.32 5.64 8.81
CA CYS A 87 -0.04 5.20 10.14
C CYS A 87 1.18 5.24 11.07
N LEU A 88 0.95 5.62 12.31
CA LEU A 88 1.89 5.39 13.42
C LEU A 88 1.59 4.01 13.99
N VAL A 89 2.57 3.12 13.95
CA VAL A 89 2.48 1.77 14.49
C VAL A 89 3.17 1.71 15.83
N ILE A 90 2.41 1.31 16.86
CA ILE A 90 2.89 1.13 18.22
C ILE A 90 2.85 -0.37 18.53
N PRO A 91 3.97 -1.01 18.86
CA PRO A 91 4.03 -2.46 19.07
C PRO A 91 3.42 -2.85 20.44
N SER A 92 2.18 -2.44 20.66
CA SER A 92 1.37 -2.72 21.85
C SER A 92 -0.09 -2.74 21.46
N GLN A 93 -0.86 -3.67 21.99
CA GLN A 93 -2.29 -3.81 21.70
C GLN A 93 -3.12 -2.68 22.35
N GLU A 94 -2.74 -2.24 23.54
CA GLU A 94 -3.44 -1.21 24.29
C GLU A 94 -2.43 -0.22 24.91
N PRO A 95 -1.79 0.64 24.09
CA PRO A 95 -0.83 1.59 24.62
C PRO A 95 -1.53 2.67 25.45
N LYS A 96 -1.20 2.75 26.74
CA LYS A 96 -1.67 3.80 27.63
C LYS A 96 -0.76 5.02 27.50
N ILE A 97 -1.00 5.83 26.47
CA ILE A 97 -0.17 6.99 26.15
C ILE A 97 -0.99 8.27 26.41
N ASP A 98 -0.45 9.16 27.22
CA ASP A 98 -0.98 10.51 27.36
C ASP A 98 -0.42 11.41 26.24
N TRP A 99 -1.06 11.35 25.09
CA TRP A 99 -0.67 12.10 23.89
C TRP A 99 -0.67 13.61 24.10
N GLU A 100 -1.55 14.12 24.96
CA GLU A 100 -1.68 15.55 25.22
C GLU A 100 -0.46 16.09 25.97
N SER A 101 0.02 15.35 26.96
CA SER A 101 1.21 15.74 27.73
C SER A 101 2.50 15.67 26.90
N LEU A 102 2.55 14.76 25.93
CA LEU A 102 3.70 14.56 25.04
C LEU A 102 3.77 15.61 23.94
N ASN A 103 2.63 16.18 23.53
CA ASN A 103 2.52 17.14 22.43
C ASN A 103 3.27 16.69 21.17
N VAL A 104 3.06 15.43 20.80
CA VAL A 104 3.71 14.84 19.62
C VAL A 104 3.05 15.33 18.36
N ARG A 105 3.85 15.89 17.45
CA ARG A 105 3.43 16.30 16.10
C ARG A 105 4.28 15.60 15.08
N ILE A 106 3.66 15.13 14.02
CA ILE A 106 4.30 14.43 12.93
C ILE A 106 4.10 15.23 11.65
N VAL A 107 5.21 15.62 11.03
CA VAL A 107 5.24 16.31 9.75
C VAL A 107 5.57 15.28 8.69
N LEU A 108 4.68 15.16 7.72
CA LEU A 108 4.78 14.24 6.58
C LEU A 108 4.95 15.08 5.32
N THR A 109 5.97 14.83 4.53
CA THR A 109 6.21 15.52 3.26
C THR A 109 6.36 14.50 2.14
N PHE A 110 5.47 14.56 1.18
CA PHE A 110 5.51 13.74 -0.04
C PHE A 110 6.21 14.51 -1.16
N ARG A 111 7.14 13.85 -1.83
CA ARG A 111 7.89 14.42 -2.95
C ARG A 111 7.89 13.49 -4.15
N ASN A 112 7.95 14.07 -5.34
CA ASN A 112 8.25 13.35 -6.58
C ASN A 112 9.74 13.00 -6.67
N GLU A 113 10.10 12.26 -7.73
CA GLU A 113 11.49 11.91 -8.04
C GLU A 113 12.37 13.14 -8.33
N ASP A 114 11.79 14.22 -8.82
CA ASP A 114 12.47 15.51 -9.06
C ASP A 114 12.62 16.37 -7.80
N GLY A 115 12.14 15.88 -6.64
CA GLY A 115 12.19 16.58 -5.37
C GLY A 115 11.03 17.57 -5.15
N THR A 116 10.14 17.76 -6.13
CA THR A 116 8.97 18.64 -5.97
C THR A 116 8.02 18.11 -4.89
N ILE A 117 7.59 19.00 -4.00
CA ILE A 117 6.62 18.65 -2.95
C ILE A 117 5.24 18.45 -3.59
N ILE A 118 4.69 17.27 -3.38
CA ILE A 118 3.32 16.90 -3.81
C ILE A 118 2.31 17.28 -2.73
N ALA A 119 2.62 16.95 -1.49
CA ALA A 119 1.77 17.21 -0.34
C ALA A 119 2.61 17.34 0.92
N GLU A 120 2.15 18.19 1.83
CA GLU A 120 2.70 18.32 3.17
C GLU A 120 1.56 18.34 4.18
N ASN A 121 1.72 17.57 5.26
CA ASN A 121 0.75 17.50 6.34
C ASN A 121 1.45 17.51 7.70
N GLU A 122 0.95 18.34 8.63
CA GLU A 122 1.38 18.30 10.03
C GLU A 122 0.19 17.84 10.87
N THR A 123 0.33 16.70 11.52
CA THR A 123 -0.71 16.09 12.36
C THR A 123 -0.25 16.03 13.81
N SER A 124 -1.06 16.55 14.73
CA SER A 124 -0.87 16.33 16.17
C SER A 124 -1.44 14.97 16.55
N VAL A 125 -0.60 14.12 17.14
CA VAL A 125 -1.07 12.83 17.67
C VAL A 125 -1.82 13.11 18.96
N ARG A 126 -3.10 12.71 19.01
CA ARG A 126 -4.01 12.95 20.12
C ARG A 126 -4.98 11.80 20.30
N SER A 127 -5.60 11.72 21.46
CA SER A 127 -6.73 10.81 21.70
C SER A 127 -7.87 11.09 20.70
N GLY A 128 -8.48 10.04 20.17
CA GLY A 128 -9.60 10.13 19.22
C GLY A 128 -9.19 10.17 17.74
N LEU A 129 -7.91 10.02 17.39
CA LEU A 129 -7.54 9.61 16.04
C LEU A 129 -8.02 8.19 15.79
N LEU A 130 -8.33 7.91 14.51
CA LEU A 130 -8.73 6.57 14.13
C LEU A 130 -7.58 5.59 14.38
N ALA A 131 -7.84 4.57 15.17
CA ALA A 131 -6.88 3.56 15.52
C ALA A 131 -7.44 2.18 15.19
N PHE A 132 -6.58 1.32 14.65
CA PHE A 132 -6.87 -0.08 14.40
C PHE A 132 -5.97 -0.95 15.27
N GLN A 133 -6.48 -2.09 15.70
CA GLN A 133 -5.70 -3.11 16.38
C GLN A 133 -5.38 -4.24 15.40
N SER A 134 -4.12 -4.63 15.36
CA SER A 134 -3.64 -5.75 14.58
C SER A 134 -2.92 -6.73 15.48
N ASP A 135 -3.28 -8.01 15.41
CA ASP A 135 -2.66 -9.06 16.22
C ASP A 135 -1.16 -9.18 16.01
N SER A 136 -0.68 -8.86 14.82
CA SER A 136 0.73 -8.96 14.44
C SER A 136 1.54 -7.67 14.62
N LEU A 137 0.89 -6.51 14.53
CA LEU A 137 1.57 -5.21 14.47
C LEU A 137 1.36 -4.36 15.73
N GLY A 138 0.31 -4.61 16.52
CA GLY A 138 -0.08 -3.80 17.65
C GLY A 138 -1.15 -2.77 17.28
N THR A 139 -1.02 -1.54 17.80
CA THR A 139 -1.97 -0.45 17.52
C THR A 139 -1.46 0.41 16.37
N GLU A 140 -2.28 0.61 15.36
CA GLU A 140 -2.03 1.50 14.23
C GLU A 140 -2.91 2.75 14.35
N ILE A 141 -2.31 3.93 14.40
CA ILE A 141 -3.01 5.22 14.45
C ILE A 141 -2.88 5.90 13.10
N VAL A 142 -4.00 6.16 12.44
CA VAL A 142 -4.00 6.83 11.13
C VAL A 142 -3.70 8.32 11.31
N LEU A 143 -2.57 8.77 10.79
CA LEU A 143 -2.11 10.16 10.85
C LEU A 143 -2.62 10.98 9.66
N PHE A 144 -2.61 10.37 8.47
CA PHE A 144 -2.97 11.04 7.24
C PHE A 144 -3.58 10.03 6.27
N ARG A 145 -4.67 10.42 5.59
CA ARG A 145 -5.31 9.65 4.53
C ARG A 145 -5.21 10.39 3.21
N TYR A 146 -5.03 9.65 2.14
CA TYR A 146 -5.00 10.19 0.79
C TYR A 146 -5.51 9.17 -0.22
N SER A 147 -5.96 9.66 -1.37
CA SER A 147 -6.51 8.81 -2.45
C SER A 147 -5.58 8.81 -3.66
N ILE A 148 -5.51 7.68 -4.34
CA ILE A 148 -4.87 7.54 -5.62
C ILE A 148 -5.97 7.46 -6.68
N PRO A 149 -5.94 8.30 -7.74
CA PRO A 149 -4.85 9.17 -8.21
C PRO A 149 -4.94 10.64 -7.76
N GLU A 150 -5.74 11.00 -6.79
CA GLU A 150 -6.00 12.42 -6.46
C GLU A 150 -4.74 13.19 -6.05
N ILE A 151 -3.92 12.60 -5.16
CA ILE A 151 -2.72 13.27 -4.64
C ILE A 151 -1.47 12.74 -5.36
N VAL A 152 -1.41 11.43 -5.60
CA VAL A 152 -0.24 10.76 -6.16
C VAL A 152 -0.64 9.96 -7.40
N ALA A 153 0.19 9.95 -8.43
CA ALA A 153 -0.05 9.14 -9.62
C ALA A 153 0.37 7.68 -9.40
N LEU A 154 -0.37 6.74 -10.02
CA LEU A 154 0.00 5.32 -10.07
C LEU A 154 1.38 5.13 -10.73
N ASP A 155 2.09 4.09 -10.31
CA ASP A 155 3.38 3.63 -10.86
C ASP A 155 4.53 4.65 -10.77
N ARG A 156 4.31 5.82 -10.17
CA ARG A 156 5.38 6.78 -9.92
C ARG A 156 6.00 6.54 -8.55
N LYS A 157 7.30 6.69 -8.51
CA LYS A 157 8.04 6.63 -7.26
C LYS A 157 7.80 7.90 -6.45
N VAL A 158 7.47 7.72 -5.19
CA VAL A 158 7.20 8.78 -4.23
C VAL A 158 8.18 8.67 -3.09
N PHE A 159 8.67 9.79 -2.61
CA PHE A 159 9.50 9.89 -1.43
C PHE A 159 8.65 10.50 -0.31
N LEU A 160 8.55 9.78 0.79
CA LEU A 160 7.93 10.28 2.01
C LEU A 160 9.01 10.57 3.02
N SER A 161 9.12 11.82 3.46
CA SER A 161 9.86 12.15 4.66
C SER A 161 8.93 12.35 5.83
N CYS A 162 9.38 11.87 6.98
CA CYS A 162 8.69 11.97 8.25
C CYS A 162 9.61 12.61 9.28
N ARG A 163 9.13 13.68 9.91
CA ARG A 163 9.80 14.33 11.04
C ARG A 163 8.86 14.38 12.22
N VAL A 164 9.33 13.90 13.37
CA VAL A 164 8.56 13.93 14.61
C VAL A 164 9.04 15.10 15.47
N LYS A 165 8.09 15.87 16.02
CA LYS A 165 8.33 17.01 16.91
C LYS A 165 7.66 16.74 18.27
N GLY A 166 8.23 17.26 19.35
CA GLY A 166 7.67 17.11 20.71
C GLY A 166 8.55 16.24 21.61
N LYS A 167 7.98 15.70 22.68
CA LYS A 167 8.72 14.88 23.65
C LYS A 167 8.89 13.43 23.18
N VAL A 168 9.59 13.24 22.05
CA VAL A 168 9.73 11.95 21.38
C VAL A 168 10.57 10.98 22.19
N ASP A 169 11.62 11.46 22.87
CA ASP A 169 12.54 10.60 23.63
C ASP A 169 11.86 9.76 24.71
N SER A 170 10.89 10.34 25.42
CA SER A 170 10.14 9.62 26.44
C SER A 170 9.28 8.51 25.81
N LEU A 171 8.68 8.79 24.68
CA LEU A 171 7.86 7.85 23.94
C LEU A 171 8.70 6.70 23.35
N LEU A 172 9.87 7.02 22.79
CA LEU A 172 10.79 6.02 22.23
C LEU A 172 11.44 5.13 23.32
N ARG A 173 11.58 5.63 24.55
CA ARG A 173 12.04 4.77 25.67
C ARG A 173 11.01 3.70 26.02
N GLU A 174 9.73 4.06 25.98
CA GLU A 174 8.64 3.13 26.28
C GLU A 174 8.33 2.21 25.08
N PHE A 175 8.34 2.77 23.88
CA PHE A 175 8.03 2.06 22.63
C PHE A 175 9.16 2.19 21.59
N PRO A 176 10.33 1.55 21.82
CA PRO A 176 11.52 1.75 20.97
C PRO A 176 11.36 1.21 19.52
N LYS A 177 10.33 0.41 19.29
CA LYS A 177 10.04 -0.18 17.97
C LYS A 177 8.89 0.52 17.24
N MET A 178 8.51 1.72 17.66
CA MET A 178 7.53 2.50 16.92
C MET A 178 8.02 2.80 15.51
N ARG A 179 7.10 2.79 14.57
CA ARG A 179 7.38 3.06 13.16
C ARG A 179 6.25 3.79 12.47
N ILE A 180 6.58 4.49 11.41
CA ILE A 180 5.60 5.01 10.45
C ILE A 180 5.46 3.97 9.35
N ARG A 181 4.22 3.65 9.00
CA ARG A 181 3.86 2.70 7.97
C ARG A 181 2.97 3.38 6.94
N VAL A 182 3.22 3.12 5.66
CA VAL A 182 2.31 3.47 4.58
C VAL A 182 1.64 2.21 4.09
N ALA A 183 0.33 2.18 4.14
CA ALA A 183 -0.44 1.00 3.72
C ALA A 183 -1.72 1.42 2.98
N LYS A 184 -2.27 0.51 2.18
CA LYS A 184 -3.60 0.66 1.65
C LYS A 184 -4.60 0.50 2.80
N LEU A 185 -5.57 1.40 2.88
CA LEU A 185 -6.70 1.28 3.80
C LEU A 185 -7.82 0.52 3.10
N SER A 186 -8.68 -0.17 3.87
CA SER A 186 -9.91 -0.74 3.31
C SER A 186 -10.78 0.37 2.78
N ASP A 187 -11.35 0.14 1.62
CA ASP A 187 -12.35 1.01 1.01
C ASP A 187 -13.72 0.73 1.70
N GLU A 188 -13.83 1.02 3.00
CA GLU A 188 -15.11 1.03 3.71
C GLU A 188 -15.91 2.28 3.44
#